data_73ed3c85a3b26aa4dce1f009ec7a0631
#
_entry.id   73ed3c85a3b26aa4dce1f009ec7a0631
#
_cell.length_a   1.000
_cell.length_b   1.000
_cell.length_c   1.000
_cell.angle_alpha   90.00
_cell.angle_beta   90.00
_cell.angle_gamma   90.00
#
_symmetry.space_group_name_H-M   'P 1'
#
loop_
_entity.id
_entity.type
_entity.pdbx_description
1 polymer ?
#
loop_
_entity_poly.entity_id
_entity_poly.type
_entity_poly.pdbx_seq_one_letter_code
_entity_poly.pdbx_strand_id
1 'polypeptide(L)'
;FILGTLQDGGFTYNSSQKKICQDTFETLKISKKVSSIAIVDPSSKQQWIIDATPDFKDQLYSLQKQTSISNLDGILLTHAHMGHYLGLVYLGKEAMNSEKIKVFCMNRMLNFLSNNGPWDQLIKNNNISLSKIKENQNFELNKTIKVIPFTVPHRDEYSETVCFLIASKQKKLLYVPDIDKWKLWDKDILQIIKSVDYALIDGTFYDENELERDMSKIPHPFVEESMDLFNDLSAYEKSKIYFTHLNHTNPLLIENSFEQKKVRKNGFNIAKEGLILEL
;
A
#
# COMPACT_ATOMS: atom_id res chain seq x y z
N PHE A 1 -4.06 10.51 1.23
CA PHE A 1 -4.21 10.42 -0.23
C PHE A 1 -3.88 9.01 -0.70
N ILE A 2 -4.73 8.40 -1.51
CA ILE A 2 -4.44 7.12 -2.15
C ILE A 2 -3.76 7.41 -3.49
N LEU A 3 -2.51 6.96 -3.66
CA LEU A 3 -1.67 7.24 -4.84
C LEU A 3 -1.70 6.13 -5.88
N GLY A 4 -2.13 4.93 -5.49
CA GLY A 4 -2.25 3.77 -6.34
C GLY A 4 -2.95 2.62 -5.62
N THR A 5 -3.45 1.65 -6.36
CA THR A 5 -4.26 0.55 -5.84
C THR A 5 -3.97 -0.82 -6.46
N LEU A 6 -3.00 -0.90 -7.38
CA LEU A 6 -2.63 -2.17 -8.02
C LEU A 6 -1.56 -2.92 -7.25
N GLN A 7 -1.54 -4.24 -7.43
CA GLN A 7 -0.46 -5.08 -6.95
C GLN A 7 0.85 -4.80 -7.70
N ASP A 8 1.95 -5.11 -7.10
CA ASP A 8 3.38 -5.02 -7.48
C ASP A 8 3.75 -4.64 -8.91
N GLY A 9 3.31 -5.43 -9.87
CA GLY A 9 3.65 -5.28 -11.29
C GLY A 9 2.76 -4.32 -12.06
N GLY A 10 1.71 -3.79 -11.41
CA GLY A 10 0.72 -2.99 -12.10
C GLY A 10 0.01 -3.75 -13.22
N PHE A 11 -0.40 -3.05 -14.28
CA PHE A 11 -0.89 -3.71 -15.50
C PHE A 11 0.28 -4.21 -16.34
N THR A 12 0.43 -5.54 -16.43
CA THR A 12 1.46 -6.17 -17.25
C THR A 12 0.93 -6.54 -18.64
N TYR A 13 1.59 -6.01 -19.68
CA TYR A 13 1.16 -6.13 -21.08
C TYR A 13 1.13 -7.54 -21.64
N ASN A 14 2.07 -8.39 -21.24
CA ASN A 14 2.41 -9.60 -21.98
C ASN A 14 2.01 -10.92 -21.32
N SER A 15 1.49 -10.91 -20.12
CA SER A 15 1.25 -12.16 -19.38
C SER A 15 -0.22 -12.54 -19.24
N SER A 16 -1.14 -11.64 -19.54
CA SER A 16 -2.57 -11.93 -19.44
C SER A 16 -3.22 -11.92 -20.80
N GLN A 17 -3.54 -13.11 -21.31
CA GLN A 17 -4.45 -13.28 -22.46
C GLN A 17 -5.91 -13.02 -22.10
N LYS A 18 -6.21 -12.68 -20.83
CA LYS A 18 -7.58 -12.38 -20.42
C LYS A 18 -8.03 -11.08 -21.08
N LYS A 19 -9.19 -11.16 -21.73
CA LYS A 19 -9.89 -10.05 -22.38
C LYS A 19 -10.00 -8.82 -21.45
N ILE A 20 -10.18 -9.03 -20.15
CA ILE A 20 -10.16 -8.01 -19.11
C ILE A 20 -8.90 -7.11 -19.16
N CYS A 21 -7.70 -7.68 -19.31
CA CYS A 21 -6.47 -6.89 -19.33
C CYS A 21 -6.31 -6.14 -20.65
N GLN A 22 -6.72 -6.74 -21.76
CA GLN A 22 -6.69 -6.12 -23.08
C GLN A 22 -7.71 -4.98 -23.18
N ASP A 23 -8.98 -5.25 -22.83
CA ASP A 23 -10.06 -4.26 -22.88
C ASP A 23 -9.81 -3.11 -21.88
N THR A 24 -9.26 -3.41 -20.72
CA THR A 24 -8.94 -2.39 -19.70
C THR A 24 -7.80 -1.49 -20.15
N PHE A 25 -6.80 -2.04 -20.82
CA PHE A 25 -5.67 -1.26 -21.33
C PHE A 25 -6.06 -0.37 -22.51
N GLU A 26 -6.83 -0.89 -23.47
CA GLU A 26 -7.28 -0.14 -24.66
C GLU A 26 -8.37 0.90 -24.33
N THR A 27 -9.29 0.54 -23.42
CA THR A 27 -10.45 1.38 -23.10
C THR A 27 -10.15 2.42 -22.02
N LEU A 28 -9.30 2.12 -21.03
CA LEU A 28 -9.13 2.99 -19.89
C LEU A 28 -8.05 4.04 -20.06
N LYS A 29 -7.14 3.98 -21.04
CA LYS A 29 -6.05 4.97 -21.20
C LYS A 29 -5.58 5.61 -19.87
N ILE A 30 -6.08 5.06 -18.77
CA ILE A 30 -5.84 5.49 -17.39
C ILE A 30 -4.92 4.45 -16.78
N SER A 31 -3.65 4.75 -16.81
CA SER A 31 -2.64 4.02 -16.07
C SER A 31 -2.99 4.05 -14.57
N LYS A 32 -3.66 3.01 -14.09
CA LYS A 32 -3.78 2.80 -12.63
C LYS A 32 -2.40 2.46 -12.10
N LYS A 33 -2.06 3.00 -10.93
CA LYS A 33 -0.73 2.89 -10.33
C LYS A 33 -0.68 1.82 -9.25
N VAL A 34 0.51 1.34 -8.99
CA VAL A 34 0.82 0.37 -7.93
C VAL A 34 0.50 0.95 -6.55
N SER A 35 0.06 0.09 -5.64
CA SER A 35 -0.48 0.46 -4.32
C SER A 35 0.51 1.29 -3.51
N SER A 36 0.10 2.48 -3.18
CA SER A 36 0.82 3.42 -2.33
C SER A 36 -0.15 4.46 -1.77
N ILE A 37 0.15 4.99 -0.61
CA ILE A 37 -0.58 6.09 -0.01
C ILE A 37 0.36 7.21 0.42
N ALA A 38 -0.16 8.44 0.48
CA ALA A 38 0.56 9.55 1.09
C ALA A 38 -0.13 10.03 2.36
N ILE A 39 0.68 10.38 3.33
CA ILE A 39 0.29 11.08 4.56
C ILE A 39 0.66 12.54 4.36
N VAL A 40 -0.30 13.45 4.55
CA VAL A 40 -0.08 14.89 4.38
C VAL A 40 -0.55 15.62 5.62
N ASP A 41 0.31 16.45 6.16
CA ASP A 41 -0.06 17.43 7.19
C ASP A 41 -0.02 18.84 6.57
N PRO A 42 -1.18 19.39 6.19
CA PRO A 42 -1.25 20.72 5.58
C PRO A 42 -0.78 21.84 6.50
N SER A 43 -0.91 21.66 7.82
CA SER A 43 -0.55 22.67 8.80
C SER A 43 0.96 22.89 8.91
N SER A 44 1.73 21.81 8.84
CA SER A 44 3.19 21.86 8.83
C SER A 44 3.78 21.86 7.41
N LYS A 45 2.95 21.73 6.37
CA LYS A 45 3.35 21.55 4.96
C LYS A 45 4.33 20.39 4.78
N GLN A 46 4.07 19.29 5.46
CA GLN A 46 4.87 18.07 5.42
C GLN A 46 4.09 16.93 4.76
N GLN A 47 4.81 16.07 4.04
CA GLN A 47 4.22 14.91 3.39
C GLN A 47 5.19 13.73 3.34
N TRP A 48 4.62 12.53 3.48
CA TRP A 48 5.32 11.25 3.44
C TRP A 48 4.58 10.30 2.50
N ILE A 49 5.32 9.39 1.88
CA ILE A 49 4.75 8.32 1.04
C ILE A 49 5.00 6.98 1.72
N ILE A 50 4.01 6.11 1.70
CA ILE A 50 4.18 4.71 2.07
C ILE A 50 4.30 3.91 0.79
N ASP A 51 5.44 3.25 0.65
CA ASP A 51 5.94 2.49 -0.48
C ASP A 51 6.31 3.34 -1.71
N ALA A 52 7.58 3.22 -2.11
CA ALA A 52 8.14 3.79 -3.32
C ALA A 52 7.99 2.80 -4.48
N THR A 53 6.86 2.84 -5.15
CA THR A 53 6.48 1.91 -6.21
C THR A 53 7.22 2.16 -7.53
N PRO A 54 7.12 1.27 -8.53
CA PRO A 54 7.60 1.56 -9.89
C PRO A 54 7.02 2.85 -10.49
N ASP A 55 5.81 3.26 -10.04
CA ASP A 55 5.12 4.48 -10.48
C ASP A 55 5.46 5.72 -9.64
N PHE A 56 6.47 5.64 -8.78
CA PHE A 56 6.81 6.66 -7.78
C PHE A 56 6.90 8.07 -8.34
N LYS A 57 7.48 8.26 -9.53
CA LYS A 57 7.60 9.59 -10.16
C LYS A 57 6.23 10.23 -10.38
N ASP A 58 5.31 9.47 -10.96
CA ASP A 58 3.98 9.97 -11.31
C ASP A 58 3.10 10.13 -10.07
N GLN A 59 3.30 9.27 -9.08
CA GLN A 59 2.64 9.36 -7.78
C GLN A 59 3.09 10.60 -7.02
N LEU A 60 4.38 10.86 -6.95
CA LEU A 60 4.93 12.05 -6.31
C LEU A 60 4.50 13.33 -7.04
N TYR A 61 4.57 13.37 -8.37
CA TYR A 61 4.09 14.49 -9.15
C TYR A 61 2.62 14.81 -8.90
N SER A 62 1.78 13.77 -8.91
CA SER A 62 0.34 13.90 -8.64
C SER A 62 0.08 14.43 -7.24
N LEU A 63 0.80 13.93 -6.24
CA LEU A 63 0.72 14.38 -4.85
C LEU A 63 1.09 15.85 -4.73
N GLN A 64 2.25 16.25 -5.24
CA GLN A 64 2.74 17.64 -5.19
C GLN A 64 1.79 18.62 -5.87
N LYS A 65 1.19 18.20 -7.00
CA LYS A 65 0.19 18.99 -7.72
C LYS A 65 -1.08 19.20 -6.88
N GLN A 66 -1.54 18.18 -6.17
CA GLN A 66 -2.77 18.24 -5.36
C GLN A 66 -2.56 19.00 -4.05
N THR A 67 -1.42 18.84 -3.42
CA THR A 67 -1.11 19.45 -2.11
C THR A 67 -0.47 20.83 -2.22
N SER A 68 0.12 21.16 -3.36
CA SER A 68 1.01 22.34 -3.53
C SER A 68 2.23 22.33 -2.59
N ILE A 69 2.62 21.14 -2.09
CA ILE A 69 3.80 20.92 -1.27
C ILE A 69 4.87 20.28 -2.16
N SER A 70 6.02 20.93 -2.33
CA SER A 70 7.08 20.42 -3.19
C SER A 70 8.01 19.40 -2.51
N ASN A 71 8.18 19.52 -1.19
CA ASN A 71 9.10 18.66 -0.44
C ASN A 71 8.47 17.31 -0.15
N LEU A 72 9.31 16.27 -0.13
CA LEU A 72 8.99 14.95 0.42
C LEU A 72 9.80 14.78 1.71
N ASP A 73 9.12 14.65 2.85
CA ASP A 73 9.76 14.57 4.16
C ASP A 73 10.24 13.16 4.52
N GLY A 74 9.71 12.15 3.85
CA GLY A 74 10.18 10.79 4.00
C GLY A 74 9.32 9.74 3.29
N ILE A 75 9.83 8.52 3.33
CA ILE A 75 9.19 7.33 2.77
C ILE A 75 9.16 6.25 3.85
N LEU A 76 8.05 5.57 4.00
CA LEU A 76 7.91 4.39 4.84
C LEU A 76 7.84 3.17 3.94
N LEU A 77 8.58 2.12 4.24
CA LEU A 77 8.57 0.88 3.44
C LEU A 77 7.90 -0.24 4.20
N THR A 78 6.97 -0.91 3.54
CA THR A 78 6.29 -2.09 4.08
C THR A 78 7.19 -3.32 4.00
N HIS A 79 7.75 -3.62 2.83
CA HIS A 79 8.59 -4.80 2.60
C HIS A 79 9.36 -4.75 1.27
N ALA A 80 10.17 -5.80 1.00
CA ALA A 80 11.06 -5.89 -0.16
C ALA A 80 10.47 -6.69 -1.33
N HIS A 81 9.20 -6.48 -1.68
CA HIS A 81 8.67 -6.86 -2.99
C HIS A 81 8.76 -5.68 -3.96
N MET A 82 8.91 -5.97 -5.25
CA MET A 82 9.27 -4.97 -6.26
C MET A 82 8.30 -3.77 -6.31
N GLY A 83 7.03 -4.00 -6.04
CA GLY A 83 5.99 -2.97 -6.03
C GLY A 83 6.17 -1.93 -4.94
N HIS A 84 6.97 -2.18 -3.91
CA HIS A 84 7.01 -1.37 -2.69
C HIS A 84 8.28 -0.55 -2.51
N TYR A 85 9.39 -0.85 -3.22
CA TYR A 85 10.67 -0.17 -3.00
C TYR A 85 11.47 0.17 -4.25
N LEU A 86 11.13 -0.35 -5.44
CA LEU A 86 11.91 -0.08 -6.66
C LEU A 86 12.00 1.40 -6.98
N GLY A 87 10.95 2.16 -6.71
CA GLY A 87 10.89 3.60 -6.97
C GLY A 87 11.91 4.43 -6.19
N LEU A 88 12.55 3.89 -5.15
CA LEU A 88 13.64 4.58 -4.45
C LEU A 88 14.77 4.98 -5.40
N VAL A 89 15.00 4.27 -6.49
CA VAL A 89 16.05 4.59 -7.47
C VAL A 89 15.90 5.99 -8.07
N TYR A 90 14.66 6.50 -8.13
CA TYR A 90 14.42 7.87 -8.63
C TYR A 90 14.90 8.97 -7.70
N LEU A 91 15.24 8.66 -6.45
CA LEU A 91 15.85 9.62 -5.53
C LEU A 91 17.34 9.85 -5.84
N GLY A 92 17.93 8.98 -6.66
CA GLY A 92 19.34 9.00 -7.03
C GLY A 92 19.75 10.16 -7.90
N LYS A 93 21.06 10.25 -8.10
CA LYS A 93 21.75 11.32 -8.83
C LYS A 93 21.30 11.45 -10.29
N GLU A 94 20.93 10.33 -10.92
CA GLU A 94 20.51 10.27 -12.32
C GLU A 94 19.10 10.82 -12.56
N ALA A 95 18.33 11.04 -11.48
CA ALA A 95 16.94 11.53 -11.56
C ALA A 95 16.75 12.75 -10.67
N MET A 96 16.28 12.58 -9.42
CA MET A 96 15.95 13.71 -8.54
C MET A 96 17.16 14.29 -7.81
N ASN A 97 18.23 13.52 -7.67
CA ASN A 97 19.40 13.87 -6.86
C ASN A 97 19.00 14.43 -5.48
N SER A 98 18.11 13.72 -4.83
CA SER A 98 17.52 14.13 -3.55
C SER A 98 18.59 14.22 -2.46
N GLU A 99 18.32 15.01 -1.41
CA GLU A 99 19.24 15.16 -0.29
C GLU A 99 18.60 14.59 0.98
N LYS A 100 19.17 13.48 1.48
CA LYS A 100 18.88 12.84 2.77
C LYS A 100 17.38 12.59 3.05
N ILE A 101 16.61 12.21 2.01
CA ILE A 101 15.21 11.80 2.22
C ILE A 101 15.19 10.65 3.24
N LYS A 102 14.43 10.79 4.32
CA LYS A 102 14.31 9.74 5.34
C LYS A 102 13.54 8.54 4.80
N VAL A 103 14.11 7.34 4.93
CA VAL A 103 13.46 6.08 4.60
C VAL A 103 13.30 5.26 5.87
N PHE A 104 12.07 5.16 6.36
CA PHE A 104 11.71 4.40 7.55
C PHE A 104 11.48 2.94 7.16
N CYS A 105 12.24 2.02 7.74
CA CYS A 105 12.14 0.60 7.40
C CYS A 105 12.57 -0.30 8.56
N MET A 106 12.11 -1.55 8.52
CA MET A 106 12.48 -2.58 9.48
C MET A 106 13.94 -3.00 9.28
N ASN A 107 14.47 -3.78 10.23
CA ASN A 107 15.90 -4.09 10.28
C ASN A 107 16.42 -4.89 9.09
N ARG A 108 15.69 -5.92 8.64
CA ARG A 108 16.10 -6.71 7.48
C ARG A 108 16.02 -5.89 6.19
N MET A 109 14.97 -5.05 6.05
CA MET A 109 14.85 -4.10 4.94
C MET A 109 16.00 -3.10 4.92
N LEU A 110 16.40 -2.57 6.08
CA LEU A 110 17.56 -1.69 6.20
C LEU A 110 18.84 -2.37 5.71
N ASN A 111 19.07 -3.61 6.16
CA ASN A 111 20.23 -4.40 5.73
C ASN A 111 20.17 -4.72 4.24
N PHE A 112 18.99 -5.04 3.71
CA PHE A 112 18.80 -5.32 2.29
C PHE A 112 19.19 -4.11 1.43
N LEU A 113 18.67 -2.93 1.74
CA LEU A 113 18.99 -1.69 1.01
C LEU A 113 20.47 -1.30 1.13
N SER A 114 21.07 -1.53 2.29
CA SER A 114 22.47 -1.14 2.55
C SER A 114 23.49 -2.03 1.84
N ASN A 115 23.12 -3.28 1.49
CA ASN A 115 24.05 -4.27 0.94
C ASN A 115 23.75 -4.66 -0.52
N ASN A 116 22.77 -4.03 -1.15
CA ASN A 116 22.43 -4.33 -2.54
C ASN A 116 22.41 -3.06 -3.40
N GLY A 117 23.07 -3.12 -4.55
CA GLY A 117 22.95 -2.08 -5.58
C GLY A 117 21.58 -2.13 -6.27
N PRO A 118 21.06 -0.99 -6.72
CA PRO A 118 21.68 0.34 -6.64
C PRO A 118 21.36 1.13 -5.36
N TRP A 119 20.60 0.57 -4.42
CA TRP A 119 20.13 1.29 -3.22
C TRP A 119 21.26 1.66 -2.26
N ASP A 120 22.31 0.85 -2.14
CA ASP A 120 23.51 1.16 -1.35
C ASP A 120 24.19 2.46 -1.84
N GLN A 121 24.12 2.73 -3.15
CA GLN A 121 24.65 3.96 -3.74
C GLN A 121 23.83 5.19 -3.32
N LEU A 122 22.50 5.07 -3.19
CA LEU A 122 21.67 6.18 -2.70
C LEU A 122 22.06 6.59 -1.29
N ILE A 123 22.42 5.62 -0.45
CA ILE A 123 22.89 5.86 0.92
C ILE A 123 24.27 6.53 0.91
N LYS A 124 25.22 5.96 0.17
CA LYS A 124 26.59 6.50 0.02
C LYS A 124 26.62 7.93 -0.52
N ASN A 125 25.71 8.23 -1.44
CA ASN A 125 25.59 9.56 -2.06
C ASN A 125 24.76 10.55 -1.19
N ASN A 126 24.26 10.13 -0.02
CA ASN A 126 23.35 10.91 0.82
C ASN A 126 22.03 11.31 0.12
N ASN A 127 21.60 10.58 -0.91
CA ASN A 127 20.27 10.79 -1.49
C ASN A 127 19.17 10.38 -0.52
N ILE A 128 19.39 9.29 0.23
CA ILE A 128 18.49 8.81 1.28
C ILE A 128 19.25 8.63 2.60
N SER A 129 18.51 8.66 3.70
CA SER A 129 18.99 8.29 5.03
C SER A 129 18.06 7.26 5.65
N LEU A 130 18.59 6.06 5.96
CA LEU A 130 17.78 4.99 6.55
C LEU A 130 17.47 5.26 8.02
N SER A 131 16.22 5.11 8.39
CA SER A 131 15.71 5.27 9.75
C SER A 131 15.07 3.98 10.21
N LYS A 132 15.74 3.28 11.13
CA LYS A 132 15.26 2.00 11.63
C LYS A 132 14.01 2.18 12.47
N ILE A 133 12.92 1.47 12.12
CA ILE A 133 11.72 1.32 12.94
C ILE A 133 11.68 -0.06 13.60
N LYS A 134 10.82 -0.21 14.60
CA LYS A 134 10.68 -1.46 15.35
C LYS A 134 9.22 -1.82 15.52
N GLU A 135 8.93 -3.09 15.37
CA GLU A 135 7.60 -3.64 15.58
C GLU A 135 7.00 -3.21 16.92
N ASN A 136 5.70 -2.90 16.91
CA ASN A 136 4.91 -2.47 18.08
C ASN A 136 5.45 -1.20 18.80
N GLN A 137 6.44 -0.50 18.22
CA GLN A 137 6.96 0.75 18.77
C GLN A 137 6.52 1.92 17.90
N ASN A 138 5.82 2.88 18.51
CA ASN A 138 5.46 4.10 17.81
C ASN A 138 6.69 4.96 17.49
N PHE A 139 6.67 5.59 16.34
CA PHE A 139 7.58 6.68 16.00
C PHE A 139 6.78 7.87 15.45
N GLU A 140 7.35 9.05 15.58
CA GLU A 140 6.70 10.28 15.16
C GLU A 140 7.20 10.71 13.78
N LEU A 141 6.28 10.97 12.86
CA LEU A 141 6.60 11.66 11.63
C LEU A 141 6.77 13.16 11.90
N ASN A 142 5.88 13.71 12.72
CA ASN A 142 5.96 15.06 13.28
C ASN A 142 5.21 15.13 14.62
N LYS A 143 4.92 16.35 15.12
CA LYS A 143 4.23 16.57 16.41
C LYS A 143 2.77 16.09 16.44
N THR A 144 2.16 15.86 15.29
CA THR A 144 0.74 15.53 15.15
C THR A 144 0.49 14.11 14.68
N ILE A 145 1.44 13.49 13.99
CA ILE A 145 1.28 12.19 13.34
C ILE A 145 2.27 11.18 13.92
N LYS A 146 1.72 10.07 14.39
CA LYS A 146 2.47 8.90 14.90
C LYS A 146 2.17 7.68 14.03
N VAL A 147 3.15 6.80 13.91
CA VAL A 147 3.01 5.54 13.17
C VAL A 147 3.48 4.39 14.05
N ILE A 148 2.74 3.29 14.01
CA ILE A 148 3.09 2.04 14.68
C ILE A 148 3.17 0.96 13.60
N PRO A 149 4.34 0.33 13.38
CA PRO A 149 4.45 -0.82 12.51
C PRO A 149 4.04 -2.10 13.26
N PHE A 150 3.28 -2.96 12.59
CA PHE A 150 3.01 -4.34 13.01
C PHE A 150 3.55 -5.28 11.96
N THR A 151 4.27 -6.33 12.33
CA THR A 151 4.62 -7.40 11.41
C THR A 151 3.36 -8.17 11.02
N VAL A 152 3.31 -8.57 9.76
CA VAL A 152 2.24 -9.41 9.20
C VAL A 152 2.86 -10.64 8.53
N PRO A 153 2.19 -11.80 8.56
CA PRO A 153 2.65 -12.96 7.82
C PRO A 153 2.61 -12.65 6.32
N HIS A 154 3.72 -12.87 5.65
CA HIS A 154 3.86 -12.76 4.21
C HIS A 154 5.16 -13.42 3.76
N ARG A 155 5.47 -13.43 2.46
CA ARG A 155 6.72 -13.96 1.92
C ARG A 155 7.89 -13.05 2.28
N ASP A 156 8.64 -13.44 3.29
CA ASP A 156 9.72 -12.66 3.91
C ASP A 156 11.11 -13.02 3.33
N GLU A 157 11.25 -13.07 2.01
CA GLU A 157 12.52 -13.50 1.38
C GLU A 157 13.68 -12.57 1.77
N TYR A 158 13.48 -11.26 1.67
CA TYR A 158 14.54 -10.25 1.89
C TYR A 158 14.33 -9.36 3.10
N SER A 159 13.09 -9.13 3.50
CA SER A 159 12.77 -8.25 4.62
C SER A 159 11.63 -8.81 5.46
N GLU A 160 11.41 -8.21 6.61
CA GLU A 160 10.12 -8.32 7.30
C GLU A 160 9.05 -7.67 6.43
N THR A 161 7.80 -8.15 6.52
CA THR A 161 6.64 -7.45 6.00
C THR A 161 5.88 -6.80 7.14
N VAL A 162 5.57 -5.50 7.00
CA VAL A 162 4.83 -4.74 8.00
C VAL A 162 3.63 -4.02 7.42
N CYS A 163 2.61 -3.89 8.23
CA CYS A 163 1.54 -2.92 8.06
C CYS A 163 1.76 -1.71 8.98
N PHE A 164 1.07 -0.62 8.70
CA PHE A 164 1.21 0.61 9.47
C PHE A 164 -0.14 1.05 10.05
N LEU A 165 -0.16 1.29 11.37
CA LEU A 165 -1.21 2.06 12.01
C LEU A 165 -0.77 3.52 12.11
N ILE A 166 -1.43 4.39 11.35
CA ILE A 166 -1.17 5.82 11.30
C ILE A 166 -2.20 6.51 12.20
N ALA A 167 -1.73 7.31 13.14
CA ALA A 167 -2.59 8.01 14.09
C ALA A 167 -2.32 9.52 14.07
N SER A 168 -3.37 10.28 13.87
CA SER A 168 -3.43 11.71 14.19
C SER A 168 -3.93 11.90 15.64
N LYS A 169 -4.20 13.16 16.03
CA LYS A 169 -4.87 13.45 17.31
C LYS A 169 -6.35 13.03 17.33
N GLN A 170 -6.97 12.88 16.16
CA GLN A 170 -8.43 12.70 16.04
C GLN A 170 -8.79 11.31 15.51
N LYS A 171 -8.05 10.80 14.54
CA LYS A 171 -8.41 9.60 13.81
C LYS A 171 -7.21 8.69 13.56
N LYS A 172 -7.52 7.43 13.23
CA LYS A 172 -6.54 6.38 12.94
C LYS A 172 -6.85 5.70 11.63
N LEU A 173 -5.81 5.38 10.88
CA LEU A 173 -5.87 4.61 9.64
C LEU A 173 -4.96 3.40 9.77
N LEU A 174 -5.47 2.22 9.45
CA LEU A 174 -4.71 1.00 9.26
C LEU A 174 -4.41 0.83 7.76
N TYR A 175 -3.15 0.55 7.40
CA TYR A 175 -2.73 0.24 6.04
C TYR A 175 -2.02 -1.11 6.00
N VAL A 176 -2.69 -2.12 5.43
CA VAL A 176 -2.22 -3.52 5.28
C VAL A 176 -2.33 -3.87 3.79
N PRO A 177 -1.40 -3.40 2.93
CA PRO A 177 -1.51 -3.67 1.49
C PRO A 177 -1.26 -5.13 1.15
N ASP A 178 -0.41 -5.80 1.92
CA ASP A 178 0.07 -7.14 1.65
C ASP A 178 0.10 -7.97 2.93
N ILE A 179 -0.59 -9.11 2.92
CA ILE A 179 -0.64 -10.06 4.04
C ILE A 179 -1.00 -11.44 3.52
N ASP A 180 -0.53 -12.50 4.17
CA ASP A 180 -1.05 -13.85 4.00
C ASP A 180 -2.46 -13.99 4.60
N LYS A 181 -2.99 -15.20 4.66
CA LYS A 181 -4.32 -15.45 5.23
C LYS A 181 -4.45 -14.87 6.64
N TRP A 182 -5.52 -14.15 6.93
CA TRP A 182 -5.79 -13.50 8.23
C TRP A 182 -5.56 -14.41 9.43
N LYS A 183 -5.90 -15.70 9.30
CA LYS A 183 -5.73 -16.72 10.36
C LYS A 183 -4.27 -16.98 10.74
N LEU A 184 -3.31 -16.57 9.93
CA LEU A 184 -1.87 -16.72 10.19
C LEU A 184 -1.31 -15.54 10.96
N TRP A 185 -2.05 -14.43 11.06
CA TRP A 185 -1.64 -13.26 11.83
C TRP A 185 -1.89 -13.48 13.31
N ASP A 186 -0.96 -13.15 14.15
CA ASP A 186 -1.04 -13.27 15.62
C ASP A 186 -1.94 -12.18 16.25
N LYS A 187 -2.39 -11.20 15.46
CA LYS A 187 -3.29 -10.13 15.93
C LYS A 187 -4.71 -10.33 15.43
N ASP A 188 -5.65 -9.93 16.24
CA ASP A 188 -7.07 -9.95 15.90
C ASP A 188 -7.42 -8.72 15.02
N ILE A 189 -7.53 -8.93 13.71
CA ILE A 189 -7.90 -7.89 12.75
C ILE A 189 -9.27 -7.26 13.06
N LEU A 190 -10.23 -8.03 13.62
CA LEU A 190 -11.56 -7.51 13.95
C LEU A 190 -11.45 -6.46 15.06
N GLN A 191 -10.62 -6.69 16.08
CA GLN A 191 -10.39 -5.73 17.14
C GLN A 191 -9.65 -4.49 16.64
N ILE A 192 -8.71 -4.67 15.71
CA ILE A 192 -7.99 -3.53 15.11
C ILE A 192 -8.95 -2.67 14.31
N ILE A 193 -9.81 -3.25 13.44
CA ILE A 193 -10.82 -2.53 12.65
C ILE A 193 -11.76 -1.73 13.55
N LYS A 194 -12.19 -2.30 14.68
CA LYS A 194 -13.02 -1.57 15.65
C LYS A 194 -12.34 -0.33 16.22
N SER A 195 -11.02 -0.36 16.36
CA SER A 195 -10.20 0.70 16.98
C SER A 195 -9.75 1.80 16.04
N VAL A 196 -10.00 1.69 14.73
CA VAL A 196 -9.58 2.65 13.71
C VAL A 196 -10.77 3.30 13.02
N ASP A 197 -10.53 4.40 12.30
CA ASP A 197 -11.53 5.11 11.50
C ASP A 197 -11.52 4.68 10.04
N TYR A 198 -10.37 4.23 9.55
CA TYR A 198 -10.17 3.73 8.19
C TYR A 198 -9.25 2.50 8.20
N ALA A 199 -9.53 1.55 7.34
CA ALA A 199 -8.68 0.38 7.11
C ALA A 199 -8.55 0.13 5.60
N LEU A 200 -7.36 0.37 5.05
CA LEU A 200 -7.01 -0.04 3.70
C LEU A 200 -6.33 -1.40 3.82
N ILE A 201 -6.94 -2.43 3.26
CA ILE A 201 -6.52 -3.82 3.44
C ILE A 201 -6.30 -4.52 2.12
N ASP A 202 -5.53 -5.60 2.18
CA ASP A 202 -5.26 -6.49 1.05
C ASP A 202 -6.57 -6.97 0.38
N GLY A 203 -6.66 -6.74 -0.91
CA GLY A 203 -7.73 -7.19 -1.78
C GLY A 203 -7.16 -7.77 -3.07
N THR A 204 -5.95 -8.32 -3.04
CA THR A 204 -5.17 -8.74 -4.21
C THR A 204 -5.99 -9.60 -5.16
N PHE A 205 -6.62 -10.63 -4.67
CA PHE A 205 -7.51 -11.48 -5.45
C PHE A 205 -8.94 -11.46 -4.92
N TYR A 206 -9.91 -11.54 -5.83
CA TYR A 206 -11.32 -11.51 -5.45
C TYR A 206 -11.78 -12.84 -4.85
N ASP A 207 -11.55 -13.94 -5.58
CA ASP A 207 -11.91 -15.30 -5.17
C ASP A 207 -10.91 -16.35 -5.69
N GLU A 208 -11.19 -17.62 -5.40
CA GLU A 208 -10.37 -18.76 -5.82
C GLU A 208 -10.43 -19.06 -7.34
N ASN A 209 -11.38 -18.48 -8.07
CA ASN A 209 -11.60 -18.72 -9.49
C ASN A 209 -10.97 -17.64 -10.38
N GLU A 210 -10.35 -16.61 -9.78
CA GLU A 210 -9.81 -15.47 -10.53
C GLU A 210 -8.71 -15.89 -11.52
N LEU A 211 -7.88 -16.87 -11.17
CA LEU A 211 -6.82 -17.41 -12.04
C LEU A 211 -7.06 -18.88 -12.37
N GLU A 212 -6.63 -19.31 -13.57
CA GLU A 212 -6.70 -20.69 -14.04
C GLU A 212 -5.58 -21.56 -13.45
N ARG A 213 -5.44 -21.56 -12.11
CA ARG A 213 -4.48 -22.37 -11.36
C ARG A 213 -4.98 -22.63 -9.96
N ASP A 214 -4.36 -23.56 -9.25
CA ASP A 214 -4.63 -23.77 -7.82
C ASP A 214 -4.33 -22.49 -7.01
N MET A 215 -5.38 -21.82 -6.56
CA MET A 215 -5.31 -20.59 -5.79
C MET A 215 -5.19 -20.84 -4.28
N SER A 216 -5.32 -22.08 -3.81
CA SER A 216 -5.30 -22.41 -2.37
C SER A 216 -3.98 -22.07 -1.67
N LYS A 217 -2.89 -21.99 -2.45
CA LYS A 217 -1.53 -21.69 -1.96
C LYS A 217 -1.13 -20.23 -2.15
N ILE A 218 -2.03 -19.40 -2.64
CA ILE A 218 -1.73 -17.98 -2.84
C ILE A 218 -1.67 -17.28 -1.48
N PRO A 219 -0.57 -16.56 -1.21
CA PRO A 219 -0.33 -15.92 0.08
C PRO A 219 -1.05 -14.56 0.18
N HIS A 220 -2.37 -14.56 -0.04
CA HIS A 220 -3.24 -13.40 0.16
C HIS A 220 -4.62 -13.88 0.58
N PRO A 221 -5.34 -13.16 1.48
CA PRO A 221 -6.74 -13.41 1.70
C PRO A 221 -7.53 -12.99 0.46
N PHE A 222 -8.52 -13.78 0.05
CA PHE A 222 -9.43 -13.31 -0.98
C PHE A 222 -10.36 -12.24 -0.44
N VAL A 223 -10.84 -11.36 -1.31
CA VAL A 223 -11.86 -10.36 -0.94
C VAL A 223 -13.09 -11.04 -0.35
N GLU A 224 -13.55 -12.16 -0.93
CA GLU A 224 -14.68 -12.94 -0.37
C GLU A 224 -14.37 -13.51 1.00
N GLU A 225 -13.19 -14.12 1.21
CA GLU A 225 -12.75 -14.60 2.54
C GLU A 225 -12.75 -13.48 3.59
N SER A 226 -12.27 -12.30 3.19
CA SER A 226 -12.24 -11.12 4.06
C SER A 226 -13.65 -10.62 4.38
N MET A 227 -14.54 -10.56 3.38
CA MET A 227 -15.95 -10.18 3.62
C MET A 227 -16.67 -11.15 4.55
N ASP A 228 -16.40 -12.44 4.41
CA ASP A 228 -16.99 -13.47 5.29
C ASP A 228 -16.46 -13.35 6.72
N LEU A 229 -15.15 -13.15 6.89
CA LEU A 229 -14.53 -12.91 8.20
C LEU A 229 -15.12 -11.67 8.90
N PHE A 230 -15.42 -10.63 8.13
CA PHE A 230 -15.94 -9.36 8.64
C PHE A 230 -17.47 -9.30 8.68
N ASN A 231 -18.16 -10.41 8.41
CA ASN A 231 -19.62 -10.43 8.28
C ASN A 231 -20.34 -9.94 9.53
N ASP A 232 -19.81 -10.26 10.71
CA ASP A 232 -20.41 -9.90 12.00
C ASP A 232 -20.09 -8.47 12.49
N LEU A 233 -19.28 -7.73 11.73
CA LEU A 233 -19.05 -6.31 12.00
C LEU A 233 -20.32 -5.50 11.71
N SER A 234 -20.53 -4.44 12.49
CA SER A 234 -21.62 -3.48 12.22
C SER A 234 -21.47 -2.82 10.85
N ALA A 235 -22.56 -2.27 10.32
CA ALA A 235 -22.51 -1.51 9.06
C ALA A 235 -21.51 -0.35 9.12
N TYR A 236 -21.38 0.30 10.26
CA TYR A 236 -20.40 1.36 10.48
C TYR A 236 -18.96 0.84 10.42
N GLU A 237 -18.66 -0.29 11.05
CA GLU A 237 -17.31 -0.88 11.01
C GLU A 237 -16.95 -1.37 9.60
N LYS A 238 -17.88 -2.00 8.88
CA LYS A 238 -17.68 -2.40 7.47
C LYS A 238 -17.38 -1.20 6.58
N SER A 239 -18.04 -0.07 6.80
CA SER A 239 -17.85 1.14 6.00
C SER A 239 -16.46 1.79 6.15
N LYS A 240 -15.69 1.41 7.16
CA LYS A 240 -14.29 1.85 7.34
C LYS A 240 -13.31 1.10 6.43
N ILE A 241 -13.69 -0.05 5.88
CA ILE A 241 -12.82 -0.98 5.17
C ILE A 241 -12.79 -0.67 3.67
N TYR A 242 -11.59 -0.53 3.13
CA TYR A 242 -11.31 -0.30 1.71
C TYR A 242 -10.36 -1.37 1.20
N PHE A 243 -10.79 -2.18 0.23
CA PHE A 243 -9.90 -3.12 -0.45
C PHE A 243 -8.97 -2.38 -1.40
N THR A 244 -7.68 -2.69 -1.33
CA THR A 244 -6.60 -2.11 -2.15
C THR A 244 -5.65 -3.19 -2.64
N HIS A 245 -4.55 -2.84 -3.31
CA HIS A 245 -3.52 -3.77 -3.78
C HIS A 245 -4.05 -4.84 -4.77
N LEU A 246 -4.95 -4.42 -5.66
CA LEU A 246 -5.69 -5.31 -6.55
C LEU A 246 -4.80 -5.86 -7.68
N ASN A 247 -4.79 -7.19 -7.87
CA ASN A 247 -4.15 -7.79 -9.04
C ASN A 247 -4.82 -7.33 -10.32
N HIS A 248 -4.06 -7.24 -11.41
CA HIS A 248 -4.56 -6.78 -12.71
C HIS A 248 -5.71 -7.63 -13.29
N THR A 249 -5.94 -8.85 -12.78
CA THR A 249 -7.07 -9.72 -13.14
C THR A 249 -8.29 -9.53 -12.26
N ASN A 250 -8.16 -8.77 -11.17
CA ASN A 250 -9.20 -8.63 -10.16
C ASN A 250 -10.44 -7.92 -10.73
N PRO A 251 -11.64 -8.53 -10.67
CA PRO A 251 -12.87 -7.95 -11.22
C PRO A 251 -13.29 -6.64 -10.52
N LEU A 252 -12.72 -6.32 -9.35
CA LEU A 252 -12.94 -5.03 -8.68
C LEU A 252 -12.32 -3.85 -9.46
N LEU A 253 -11.46 -4.10 -10.44
CA LEU A 253 -10.93 -3.07 -11.34
C LEU A 253 -11.93 -2.65 -12.41
N ILE A 254 -12.95 -3.47 -12.67
CA ILE A 254 -13.97 -3.22 -13.70
C ILE A 254 -15.09 -2.40 -13.07
N GLU A 255 -15.32 -1.21 -13.62
CA GLU A 255 -16.35 -0.34 -13.11
C GLU A 255 -17.75 -0.96 -13.29
N ASN A 256 -18.55 -0.92 -12.22
CA ASN A 256 -19.89 -1.49 -12.16
C ASN A 256 -19.98 -3.02 -12.36
N SER A 257 -18.88 -3.75 -12.19
CA SER A 257 -18.89 -5.21 -12.17
C SER A 257 -19.88 -5.76 -11.12
N PHE A 258 -20.25 -7.03 -11.26
CA PHE A 258 -21.06 -7.72 -10.26
C PHE A 258 -20.36 -7.74 -8.89
N GLU A 259 -19.07 -7.98 -8.90
CA GLU A 259 -18.20 -8.07 -7.71
C GLU A 259 -18.09 -6.72 -7.00
N GLN A 260 -17.90 -5.62 -7.74
CA GLN A 260 -17.94 -4.28 -7.16
C GLN A 260 -19.27 -3.98 -6.48
N LYS A 261 -20.39 -4.35 -7.14
CA LYS A 261 -21.73 -4.17 -6.57
C LYS A 261 -21.93 -5.04 -5.32
N LYS A 262 -21.42 -6.27 -5.33
CA LYS A 262 -21.48 -7.20 -4.20
C LYS A 262 -20.70 -6.64 -2.99
N VAL A 263 -19.44 -6.18 -3.18
CA VAL A 263 -18.63 -5.53 -2.15
C VAL A 263 -19.37 -4.36 -1.51
N ARG A 264 -19.88 -3.45 -2.33
CA ARG A 264 -20.60 -2.25 -1.83
C ARG A 264 -21.92 -2.60 -1.14
N LYS A 265 -22.68 -3.57 -1.67
CA LYS A 265 -23.93 -4.04 -1.05
C LYS A 265 -23.70 -4.63 0.33
N ASN A 266 -22.54 -5.27 0.56
CA ASN A 266 -22.14 -5.80 1.86
C ASN A 266 -21.56 -4.74 2.81
N GLY A 267 -21.54 -3.47 2.40
CA GLY A 267 -21.14 -2.33 3.24
C GLY A 267 -19.65 -1.99 3.21
N PHE A 268 -18.86 -2.65 2.33
CA PHE A 268 -17.43 -2.40 2.17
C PHE A 268 -17.14 -1.41 1.04
N ASN A 269 -15.91 -0.91 1.01
CA ASN A 269 -15.44 0.01 -0.02
C ASN A 269 -14.29 -0.59 -0.83
N ILE A 270 -14.02 0.03 -1.97
CA ILE A 270 -12.88 -0.27 -2.84
C ILE A 270 -12.08 1.02 -2.95
N ALA A 271 -10.79 0.94 -2.66
CA ALA A 271 -9.88 2.07 -2.75
C ALA A 271 -9.78 2.57 -4.20
N LYS A 272 -9.67 3.88 -4.36
CA LYS A 272 -9.50 4.54 -5.65
C LYS A 272 -8.38 5.56 -5.58
N GLU A 273 -7.60 5.66 -6.65
CA GLU A 273 -6.60 6.73 -6.78
C GLU A 273 -7.26 8.11 -6.64
N GLY A 274 -6.58 9.00 -5.94
CA GLY A 274 -7.04 10.35 -5.68
C GLY A 274 -8.04 10.46 -4.51
N LEU A 275 -8.49 9.36 -3.92
CA LEU A 275 -9.34 9.41 -2.71
C LEU A 275 -8.54 10.01 -1.55
N ILE A 276 -9.16 10.96 -0.86
CA ILE A 276 -8.62 11.60 0.34
C ILE A 276 -9.41 11.09 1.55
N LEU A 277 -8.69 10.57 2.54
CA LEU A 277 -9.22 10.20 3.85
C LEU A 277 -8.68 11.20 4.87
N GLU A 278 -9.54 11.90 5.56
CA GLU A 278 -9.14 12.88 6.56
C GLU A 278 -8.83 12.19 7.89
N LEU A 279 -7.61 12.40 8.40
CA LEU A 279 -7.10 11.85 9.64
C LEU A 279 -7.16 12.86 10.80
#